data_63d0a97f222ac972300a48915d303cb2
#
_entry.id   63d0a97f222ac972300a48915d303cb2
#
_cell.length_a   1.000
_cell.length_b   1.000
_cell.length_c   1.000
_cell.angle_alpha   90.00
_cell.angle_beta   90.00
_cell.angle_gamma   90.00
#
_symmetry.space_group_name_H-M   'P 1'
#
loop_
_entity.id
_entity.type
_entity.pdbx_description
1 polymer ?
#
loop_
_entity_poly.entity_id
_entity_poly.type
_entity_poly.pdbx_seq_one_letter_code
_entity_poly.pdbx_strand_id
1 'polypeptide(L)'
;FTVSVPKGIYKCFGCGKSGNSVGFVMEHEQLSYREALIYLANKYHIEVEEKQRTNEEIQEENRRESLYIINTFAQNYFYDYLHNDEEGKSIGLSYFTERGLRSDTIEKFKLGFCPGDGETFTRIASNTGYKVELLQQLGLTSQYGKDFFRGRVMFPIHSITGKVLGFGGRTLSADKKIPKYINSPETDIYLKSKIVFGIFQARKAI
;
A
#
# COMPACT_ATOMS: atom_id res chain seq x y z
N PHE A 1 -15.81 -7.87 -27.59
CA PHE A 1 -14.78 -6.82 -27.61
C PHE A 1 -14.87 -6.06 -28.93
N THR A 2 -15.10 -4.76 -28.88
CA THR A 2 -15.27 -3.89 -30.04
C THR A 2 -14.24 -2.75 -30.00
N VAL A 3 -13.65 -2.46 -31.17
CA VAL A 3 -12.72 -1.35 -31.36
C VAL A 3 -13.27 -0.38 -32.38
N SER A 4 -13.29 0.90 -32.07
CA SER A 4 -13.61 1.96 -33.01
C SER A 4 -12.33 2.69 -33.42
N VAL A 5 -11.75 2.30 -34.54
CA VAL A 5 -10.50 2.92 -35.05
C VAL A 5 -10.64 4.43 -35.24
N PRO A 6 -11.74 4.96 -35.83
CA PRO A 6 -11.92 6.38 -36.05
C PRO A 6 -11.97 7.19 -34.73
N LYS A 7 -12.42 6.57 -33.63
CA LYS A 7 -12.52 7.23 -32.32
C LYS A 7 -11.33 6.91 -31.41
N GLY A 8 -10.43 5.99 -31.79
CA GLY A 8 -9.30 5.56 -30.97
C GLY A 8 -9.70 4.92 -29.64
N ILE A 9 -10.88 4.28 -29.56
CA ILE A 9 -11.42 3.70 -28.34
C ILE A 9 -11.80 2.24 -28.49
N TYR A 10 -11.80 1.51 -27.36
CA TYR A 10 -12.33 0.15 -27.29
C TYR A 10 -13.40 0.01 -26.21
N LYS A 11 -14.23 -1.04 -26.33
CA LYS A 11 -15.14 -1.49 -25.28
C LYS A 11 -15.28 -3.00 -25.29
N CYS A 12 -15.16 -3.60 -24.10
CA CYS A 12 -15.45 -5.01 -23.88
C CYS A 12 -16.82 -5.15 -23.22
N PHE A 13 -17.79 -5.74 -23.92
CA PHE A 13 -19.14 -5.94 -23.36
C PHE A 13 -19.20 -7.12 -22.38
N GLY A 14 -18.17 -8.00 -22.36
CA GLY A 14 -18.11 -9.11 -21.41
C GLY A 14 -17.64 -8.68 -20.01
N CYS A 15 -16.59 -7.83 -19.92
CA CYS A 15 -16.05 -7.36 -18.64
C CYS A 15 -16.33 -5.87 -18.35
N GLY A 16 -17.01 -5.15 -19.26
CA GLY A 16 -17.37 -3.74 -19.11
C GLY A 16 -16.22 -2.74 -19.34
N LYS A 17 -14.98 -3.19 -19.45
CA LYS A 17 -13.81 -2.32 -19.63
C LYS A 17 -13.87 -1.56 -20.95
N SER A 18 -13.47 -0.29 -20.90
CA SER A 18 -13.39 0.61 -22.06
C SER A 18 -12.30 1.65 -21.85
N GLY A 19 -11.79 2.20 -22.96
CA GLY A 19 -10.75 3.22 -22.92
C GLY A 19 -10.13 3.50 -24.28
N ASN A 20 -9.02 4.21 -24.28
CA ASN A 20 -8.17 4.45 -25.44
C ASN A 20 -7.04 3.40 -25.55
N SER A 21 -6.17 3.53 -26.57
CA SER A 21 -5.05 2.62 -26.79
C SER A 21 -4.06 2.58 -25.63
N VAL A 22 -3.77 3.73 -24.98
CA VAL A 22 -2.89 3.78 -23.84
C VAL A 22 -3.51 3.05 -22.65
N GLY A 23 -4.77 3.32 -22.34
CA GLY A 23 -5.51 2.63 -21.28
C GLY A 23 -5.59 1.11 -21.51
N PHE A 24 -5.72 0.67 -22.77
CA PHE A 24 -5.68 -0.75 -23.11
C PHE A 24 -4.33 -1.38 -22.77
N VAL A 25 -3.22 -0.73 -23.15
CA VAL A 25 -1.86 -1.23 -22.87
C VAL A 25 -1.58 -1.24 -21.38
N MET A 26 -1.98 -0.20 -20.64
CA MET A 26 -1.86 -0.17 -19.18
C MET A 26 -2.53 -1.37 -18.53
N GLU A 27 -3.73 -1.71 -18.95
CA GLU A 27 -4.52 -2.83 -18.41
C GLU A 27 -3.99 -4.21 -18.83
N HIS A 28 -3.60 -4.34 -20.11
CA HIS A 28 -3.15 -5.62 -20.70
C HIS A 28 -1.75 -5.99 -20.23
N GLU A 29 -0.83 -5.05 -20.26
CA GLU A 29 0.58 -5.27 -19.92
C GLU A 29 0.89 -4.96 -18.44
N GLN A 30 -0.11 -4.53 -17.67
CA GLN A 30 0.04 -4.13 -16.25
C GLN A 30 1.04 -2.97 -16.05
N LEU A 31 1.11 -2.06 -17.01
CA LEU A 31 2.03 -0.93 -17.04
C LEU A 31 1.40 0.33 -16.41
N SER A 32 2.24 1.18 -15.83
CA SER A 32 1.86 2.55 -15.51
C SER A 32 1.60 3.37 -16.78
N TYR A 33 0.94 4.51 -16.65
CA TYR A 33 0.67 5.38 -17.80
C TYR A 33 1.93 5.75 -18.61
N ARG A 34 3.01 6.07 -17.90
CA ARG A 34 4.30 6.41 -18.54
C ARG A 34 4.92 5.21 -19.24
N GLU A 35 4.98 4.06 -18.58
CA GLU A 35 5.51 2.83 -19.18
C GLU A 35 4.70 2.42 -20.41
N ALA A 36 3.37 2.57 -20.38
CA ALA A 36 2.53 2.32 -21.52
C ALA A 36 2.79 3.27 -22.68
N LEU A 37 3.07 4.56 -22.41
CA LEU A 37 3.46 5.53 -23.44
C LEU A 37 4.82 5.17 -24.06
N ILE A 38 5.83 4.81 -23.26
CA ILE A 38 7.14 4.39 -23.74
C ILE A 38 7.03 3.09 -24.55
N TYR A 39 6.25 2.12 -24.07
CA TYR A 39 5.98 0.88 -24.80
C TYR A 39 5.39 1.15 -26.18
N LEU A 40 4.36 2.00 -26.26
CA LEU A 40 3.74 2.39 -27.55
C LEU A 40 4.70 3.16 -28.44
N ALA A 41 5.45 4.10 -27.88
CA ALA A 41 6.45 4.88 -28.62
C ALA A 41 7.52 3.97 -29.26
N ASN A 42 8.06 3.03 -28.49
CA ASN A 42 9.03 2.05 -28.98
C ASN A 42 8.42 1.15 -30.08
N LYS A 43 7.18 0.71 -29.88
CA LYS A 43 6.47 -0.15 -30.82
C LYS A 43 6.20 0.52 -32.16
N TYR A 44 5.95 1.82 -32.16
CA TYR A 44 5.62 2.59 -33.36
C TYR A 44 6.78 3.48 -33.85
N HIS A 45 7.98 3.30 -33.28
CA HIS A 45 9.19 4.07 -33.60
C HIS A 45 8.97 5.59 -33.52
N ILE A 46 8.19 6.01 -32.51
CA ILE A 46 7.98 7.42 -32.20
C ILE A 46 9.10 7.85 -31.27
N GLU A 47 9.92 8.82 -31.69
CA GLU A 47 10.91 9.44 -30.81
C GLU A 47 10.18 10.19 -29.70
N VAL A 48 10.37 9.74 -28.47
CA VAL A 48 9.92 10.46 -27.27
C VAL A 48 11.10 11.28 -26.80
N GLU A 49 11.00 12.59 -26.91
CA GLU A 49 11.94 13.47 -26.20
C GLU A 49 11.81 13.18 -24.70
N GLU A 50 12.71 12.37 -24.17
CA GLU A 50 12.83 12.24 -22.72
C GLU A 50 13.31 13.58 -22.19
N LYS A 51 12.37 14.33 -21.60
CA LYS A 51 12.74 15.50 -20.83
C LYS A 51 13.77 15.03 -19.80
N GLN A 52 15.01 15.46 -19.94
CA GLN A 52 16.07 15.14 -18.96
C GLN A 52 15.54 15.54 -17.59
N ARG A 53 15.31 14.53 -16.76
CA ARG A 53 14.85 14.76 -15.39
C ARG A 53 15.93 15.51 -14.66
N THR A 54 15.55 16.50 -13.90
CA THR A 54 16.49 17.16 -13.01
C THR A 54 16.94 16.18 -11.92
N ASN A 55 18.12 16.40 -11.39
CA ASN A 55 18.61 15.59 -10.26
C ASN A 55 17.64 15.64 -9.06
N GLU A 56 16.93 16.75 -8.88
CA GLU A 56 15.91 16.94 -7.85
C GLU A 56 14.70 16.05 -8.07
N GLU A 57 14.18 15.96 -9.31
CA GLU A 57 13.06 15.06 -9.66
C GLU A 57 13.41 13.58 -9.44
N ILE A 58 14.64 13.18 -9.79
CA ILE A 58 15.14 11.83 -9.58
C ILE A 58 15.24 11.52 -8.07
N GLN A 59 15.76 12.46 -7.27
CA GLN A 59 15.88 12.29 -5.83
C GLN A 59 14.50 12.18 -5.15
N GLU A 60 13.54 12.98 -5.58
CA GLU A 60 12.17 12.94 -5.06
C GLU A 60 11.48 11.61 -5.39
N GLU A 61 11.61 11.13 -6.63
CA GLU A 61 11.08 9.84 -7.04
C GLU A 61 11.70 8.68 -6.24
N ASN A 62 13.02 8.67 -6.08
CA ASN A 62 13.74 7.68 -5.27
C ASN A 62 13.31 7.71 -3.80
N ARG A 63 13.09 8.91 -3.24
CA ARG A 63 12.57 9.07 -1.89
C ARG A 63 11.16 8.47 -1.76
N ARG A 64 10.25 8.78 -2.69
CA ARG A 64 8.89 8.22 -2.69
C ARG A 64 8.91 6.71 -2.84
N GLU A 65 9.76 6.16 -3.70
CA GLU A 65 9.88 4.71 -3.86
C GLU A 65 10.40 4.05 -2.58
N SER A 66 11.34 4.67 -1.88
CA SER A 66 11.80 4.21 -0.56
C SER A 66 10.67 4.13 0.46
N LEU A 67 9.74 5.09 0.46
CA LEU A 67 8.57 5.06 1.35
C LEU A 67 7.64 3.88 1.04
N TYR A 68 7.41 3.56 -0.24
CA TYR A 68 6.62 2.39 -0.63
C TYR A 68 7.28 1.06 -0.23
N ILE A 69 8.61 0.96 -0.39
CA ILE A 69 9.38 -0.23 0.01
C ILE A 69 9.25 -0.46 1.51
N ILE A 70 9.43 0.58 2.32
CA ILE A 70 9.32 0.50 3.78
C ILE A 70 7.89 0.12 4.21
N ASN A 71 6.86 0.72 3.62
CA ASN A 71 5.48 0.37 3.93
C ASN A 71 5.15 -1.09 3.53
N THR A 72 5.68 -1.56 2.41
CA THR A 72 5.53 -2.96 1.99
C THR A 72 6.22 -3.92 2.97
N PHE A 73 7.43 -3.58 3.42
CA PHE A 73 8.12 -4.33 4.46
C PHE A 73 7.29 -4.37 5.76
N ALA A 74 6.79 -3.23 6.21
CA ALA A 74 5.97 -3.14 7.42
C ALA A 74 4.68 -3.98 7.30
N GLN A 75 4.00 -3.93 6.16
CA GLN A 75 2.82 -4.77 5.90
C GLN A 75 3.15 -6.25 6.05
N ASN A 76 4.22 -6.71 5.39
CA ASN A 76 4.61 -8.12 5.44
C ASN A 76 5.00 -8.53 6.86
N TYR A 77 5.78 -7.69 7.56
CA TYR A 77 6.16 -7.93 8.94
C TYR A 77 4.94 -8.09 9.87
N PHE A 78 3.97 -7.15 9.83
CA PHE A 78 2.78 -7.22 10.67
C PHE A 78 1.88 -8.41 10.32
N TYR A 79 1.80 -8.75 9.03
CA TYR A 79 1.07 -9.93 8.56
C TYR A 79 1.72 -11.23 9.04
N ASP A 80 3.04 -11.36 8.90
CA ASP A 80 3.79 -12.52 9.34
C ASP A 80 3.75 -12.67 10.86
N TYR A 81 3.86 -11.56 11.61
CA TYR A 81 3.73 -11.57 13.06
C TYR A 81 2.35 -12.04 13.51
N LEU A 82 1.28 -11.60 12.84
CA LEU A 82 -0.08 -12.09 13.13
C LEU A 82 -0.22 -13.62 13.01
N HIS A 83 0.47 -14.22 12.03
CA HIS A 83 0.28 -15.63 11.69
C HIS A 83 1.31 -16.57 12.33
N ASN A 84 2.49 -16.09 12.68
CA ASN A 84 3.61 -16.93 13.11
C ASN A 84 3.96 -16.76 14.58
N ASP A 85 3.72 -15.57 15.16
CA ASP A 85 4.01 -15.30 16.57
C ASP A 85 2.85 -15.71 17.50
N GLU A 86 3.18 -16.11 18.74
CA GLU A 86 2.16 -16.52 19.74
C GLU A 86 1.25 -15.36 20.16
N GLU A 87 1.82 -14.16 20.36
CA GLU A 87 1.04 -12.95 20.66
C GLU A 87 0.14 -12.58 19.49
N GLY A 88 0.68 -12.61 18.27
CA GLY A 88 -0.07 -12.36 17.04
C GLY A 88 -1.28 -13.29 16.90
N LYS A 89 -1.09 -14.60 17.12
CA LYS A 89 -2.15 -15.62 17.03
C LYS A 89 -3.19 -15.46 18.14
N SER A 90 -2.72 -15.43 19.39
CA SER A 90 -3.61 -15.45 20.56
C SER A 90 -4.42 -14.17 20.73
N ILE A 91 -3.88 -13.02 20.32
CA ILE A 91 -4.50 -11.71 20.49
C ILE A 91 -5.06 -11.20 19.14
N GLY A 92 -4.19 -11.07 18.14
CA GLY A 92 -4.56 -10.43 16.88
C GLY A 92 -5.49 -11.27 16.02
N LEU A 93 -5.13 -12.54 15.78
CA LEU A 93 -5.92 -13.44 14.94
C LEU A 93 -7.26 -13.81 15.63
N SER A 94 -7.23 -14.04 16.95
CA SER A 94 -8.46 -14.27 17.75
C SER A 94 -9.42 -13.10 17.61
N TYR A 95 -8.92 -11.86 17.72
CA TYR A 95 -9.75 -10.66 17.52
C TYR A 95 -10.44 -10.64 16.15
N PHE A 96 -9.72 -10.93 15.07
CA PHE A 96 -10.31 -10.95 13.73
C PHE A 96 -11.36 -12.07 13.59
N THR A 97 -11.08 -13.24 14.12
CA THR A 97 -11.99 -14.41 14.10
C THR A 97 -13.27 -14.14 14.88
N GLU A 98 -13.17 -13.59 16.09
CA GLU A 98 -14.32 -13.19 16.92
C GLU A 98 -15.20 -12.12 16.25
N ARG A 99 -14.62 -11.31 15.37
CA ARG A 99 -15.34 -10.32 14.56
C ARG A 99 -15.92 -10.89 13.27
N GLY A 100 -15.81 -12.21 13.06
CA GLY A 100 -16.36 -12.90 11.90
C GLY A 100 -15.57 -12.70 10.61
N LEU A 101 -14.31 -12.20 10.68
CA LEU A 101 -13.46 -12.13 9.50
C LEU A 101 -12.94 -13.53 9.16
N ARG A 102 -13.15 -13.92 7.89
CA ARG A 102 -12.67 -15.20 7.37
C ARG A 102 -11.17 -15.08 7.00
N SER A 103 -10.48 -16.21 6.99
CA SER A 103 -9.05 -16.29 6.67
C SER A 103 -8.73 -15.72 5.28
N ASP A 104 -9.59 -15.97 4.28
CA ASP A 104 -9.47 -15.41 2.94
C ASP A 104 -9.54 -13.88 2.91
N THR A 105 -10.33 -13.28 3.79
CA THR A 105 -10.44 -11.84 3.96
C THR A 105 -9.19 -11.28 4.64
N ILE A 106 -8.72 -11.93 5.71
CA ILE A 106 -7.49 -11.54 6.42
C ILE A 106 -6.31 -11.54 5.44
N GLU A 107 -6.19 -12.59 4.64
CA GLU A 107 -5.14 -12.72 3.62
C GLU A 107 -5.28 -11.67 2.50
N LYS A 108 -6.49 -11.51 1.94
CA LYS A 108 -6.78 -10.57 0.85
C LYS A 108 -6.47 -9.12 1.22
N PHE A 109 -6.74 -8.74 2.47
CA PHE A 109 -6.46 -7.39 2.98
C PHE A 109 -5.08 -7.26 3.63
N LYS A 110 -4.32 -8.36 3.74
CA LYS A 110 -3.03 -8.40 4.43
C LYS A 110 -3.10 -7.81 5.84
N LEU A 111 -4.17 -8.17 6.57
CA LEU A 111 -4.34 -7.72 7.95
C LEU A 111 -3.21 -8.24 8.82
N GLY A 112 -2.79 -7.47 9.80
CA GLY A 112 -1.63 -7.78 10.62
C GLY A 112 -1.80 -7.44 12.09
N PHE A 113 -0.72 -7.64 12.86
CA PHE A 113 -0.63 -7.23 14.25
C PHE A 113 0.74 -6.62 14.53
N CYS A 114 0.76 -5.48 15.21
CA CYS A 114 1.98 -4.85 15.68
C CYS A 114 2.26 -5.29 17.11
N PRO A 115 3.48 -5.81 17.45
CA PRO A 115 3.83 -6.27 18.78
C PRO A 115 3.49 -5.27 19.88
N GLY A 116 3.17 -5.80 21.07
CA GLY A 116 2.76 -4.99 22.22
C GLY A 116 3.91 -4.34 22.98
N ASP A 117 5.13 -4.83 22.83
CA ASP A 117 6.33 -4.33 23.52
C ASP A 117 6.75 -2.91 23.13
N GLY A 118 6.35 -2.46 21.95
CA GLY A 118 6.57 -1.11 21.45
C GLY A 118 7.99 -0.84 20.93
N GLU A 119 8.79 -1.86 20.68
CA GLU A 119 10.18 -1.71 20.22
C GLU A 119 10.58 -2.68 19.11
N THR A 120 9.93 -3.83 19.06
CA THR A 120 10.39 -4.94 18.20
C THR A 120 10.33 -4.61 16.72
N PHE A 121 9.26 -3.99 16.24
CA PHE A 121 9.18 -3.61 14.83
C PHE A 121 10.29 -2.60 14.45
N THR A 122 10.43 -1.51 15.21
CA THR A 122 11.44 -0.47 14.96
C THR A 122 12.85 -1.04 14.97
N ARG A 123 13.17 -1.92 15.93
CA ARG A 123 14.47 -2.59 16.02
C ARG A 123 14.75 -3.47 14.81
N ILE A 124 13.77 -4.28 14.37
CA ILE A 124 13.93 -5.17 13.21
C ILE A 124 14.08 -4.33 11.93
N ALA A 125 13.25 -3.31 11.73
CA ALA A 125 13.33 -2.43 10.57
C ALA A 125 14.69 -1.73 10.49
N SER A 126 15.20 -1.21 11.62
CA SER A 126 16.51 -0.57 11.68
C SER A 126 17.65 -1.55 11.39
N ASN A 127 17.59 -2.77 11.92
CA ASN A 127 18.60 -3.82 11.67
C ASN A 127 18.58 -4.30 10.19
N THR A 128 17.44 -4.17 9.51
CA THR A 128 17.32 -4.44 8.07
C THR A 128 17.92 -3.33 7.21
N GLY A 129 18.28 -2.19 7.83
CA GLY A 129 18.94 -1.06 7.16
C GLY A 129 18.00 0.10 6.80
N TYR A 130 16.74 0.09 7.24
CA TYR A 130 15.84 1.22 7.04
C TYR A 130 16.18 2.36 7.98
N LYS A 131 16.24 3.58 7.44
CA LYS A 131 16.54 4.79 8.21
C LYS A 131 15.38 5.15 9.14
N VAL A 132 15.71 5.42 10.40
CA VAL A 132 14.70 5.75 11.43
C VAL A 132 13.89 6.99 11.06
N GLU A 133 14.49 7.97 10.39
CA GLU A 133 13.82 9.19 9.95
C GLU A 133 12.68 8.88 8.94
N LEU A 134 12.88 7.89 8.05
CA LEU A 134 11.83 7.46 7.11
C LEU A 134 10.73 6.67 7.83
N LEU A 135 11.08 5.84 8.82
CA LEU A 135 10.11 5.15 9.66
C LEU A 135 9.24 6.15 10.44
N GLN A 136 9.86 7.21 10.96
CA GLN A 136 9.15 8.31 11.66
C GLN A 136 8.25 9.09 10.70
N GLN A 137 8.76 9.43 9.51
CA GLN A 137 7.97 10.10 8.48
C GLN A 137 6.72 9.31 8.10
N LEU A 138 6.83 7.98 7.98
CA LEU A 138 5.71 7.08 7.68
C LEU A 138 4.78 6.85 8.89
N GLY A 139 5.14 7.32 10.08
CA GLY A 139 4.41 7.05 11.31
C GLY A 139 4.41 5.57 11.68
N LEU A 140 5.48 4.86 11.37
CA LEU A 140 5.72 3.49 11.83
C LEU A 140 6.47 3.49 13.17
N THR A 141 7.34 4.46 13.34
CA THR A 141 8.11 4.71 14.56
C THR A 141 7.79 6.13 15.08
N SER A 142 7.62 6.28 16.38
CA SER A 142 7.41 7.57 17.03
C SER A 142 8.73 8.37 17.10
N GLN A 143 8.62 9.67 17.37
CA GLN A 143 9.81 10.53 17.61
C GLN A 143 10.70 10.05 18.77
N TYR A 144 10.18 9.19 19.66
CA TYR A 144 10.90 8.61 20.78
C TYR A 144 11.54 7.24 20.47
N GLY A 145 11.53 6.81 19.19
CA GLY A 145 12.10 5.54 18.76
C GLY A 145 11.26 4.31 19.13
N LYS A 146 9.99 4.50 19.48
CA LYS A 146 9.06 3.40 19.83
C LYS A 146 8.11 3.11 18.68
N ASP A 147 7.62 1.87 18.60
CA ASP A 147 6.61 1.45 17.63
C ASP A 147 5.33 2.29 17.77
N PHE A 148 4.94 2.97 16.69
CA PHE A 148 3.79 3.87 16.73
C PHE A 148 2.46 3.10 16.90
N PHE A 149 2.38 1.92 16.30
CA PHE A 149 1.17 1.07 16.31
C PHE A 149 1.21 -0.05 17.36
N ARG A 150 2.05 0.04 18.39
CA ARG A 150 2.22 -1.01 19.41
C ARG A 150 0.89 -1.56 19.93
N GLY A 151 0.77 -2.91 20.01
CA GLY A 151 -0.40 -3.61 20.53
C GLY A 151 -1.69 -3.39 19.74
N ARG A 152 -1.59 -3.18 18.42
CA ARG A 152 -2.75 -2.91 17.56
C ARG A 152 -2.88 -3.93 16.45
N VAL A 153 -4.12 -4.28 16.14
CA VAL A 153 -4.43 -4.92 14.87
C VAL A 153 -4.31 -3.91 13.74
N MET A 154 -3.70 -4.35 12.62
CA MET A 154 -3.23 -3.50 11.54
C MET A 154 -4.06 -3.69 10.27
N PHE A 155 -4.41 -2.57 9.66
CA PHE A 155 -5.17 -2.50 8.42
C PHE A 155 -4.35 -1.72 7.39
N PRO A 156 -3.64 -2.42 6.48
CA PRO A 156 -2.89 -1.74 5.42
C PRO A 156 -3.81 -0.97 4.48
N ILE A 157 -3.43 0.25 4.15
CA ILE A 157 -4.16 1.13 3.24
C ILE A 157 -3.45 1.11 1.90
N HIS A 158 -4.13 0.64 0.86
CA HIS A 158 -3.56 0.48 -0.47
C HIS A 158 -4.04 1.57 -1.44
N SER A 159 -3.17 1.94 -2.38
CA SER A 159 -3.57 2.67 -3.58
C SER A 159 -4.45 1.79 -4.48
N ILE A 160 -5.06 2.37 -5.50
CA ILE A 160 -5.82 1.60 -6.50
C ILE A 160 -4.93 0.58 -7.25
N THR A 161 -3.63 0.83 -7.35
CA THR A 161 -2.64 -0.07 -7.98
C THR A 161 -2.07 -1.12 -7.02
N GLY A 162 -2.42 -1.07 -5.72
CA GLY A 162 -1.99 -2.02 -4.71
C GLY A 162 -0.71 -1.65 -3.95
N LYS A 163 -0.12 -0.48 -4.19
CA LYS A 163 1.00 0.02 -3.37
C LYS A 163 0.52 0.35 -1.95
N VAL A 164 1.29 -0.01 -0.93
CA VAL A 164 0.94 0.29 0.47
C VAL A 164 1.26 1.75 0.77
N LEU A 165 0.24 2.50 1.12
CA LEU A 165 0.33 3.96 1.36
C LEU A 165 0.54 4.29 2.85
N GLY A 166 0.00 3.46 3.73
CA GLY A 166 0.02 3.65 5.17
C GLY A 166 -0.84 2.61 5.88
N PHE A 167 -1.17 2.87 7.12
CA PHE A 167 -1.88 1.92 7.97
C PHE A 167 -2.95 2.59 8.83
N GLY A 168 -4.03 1.86 9.08
CA GLY A 168 -4.91 2.06 10.22
C GLY A 168 -4.57 1.06 11.31
N GLY A 169 -4.59 1.47 12.57
CA GLY A 169 -4.34 0.58 13.71
C GLY A 169 -5.43 0.71 14.76
N ARG A 170 -6.05 -0.41 15.17
CA ARG A 170 -7.04 -0.47 16.25
C ARG A 170 -6.44 -1.09 17.49
N THR A 171 -6.49 -0.37 18.63
CA THR A 171 -6.06 -0.94 19.92
C THR A 171 -7.06 -2.00 20.42
N LEU A 172 -6.51 -3.02 21.05
CA LEU A 172 -7.28 -4.03 21.78
C LEU A 172 -7.30 -3.75 23.30
N SER A 173 -6.59 -2.71 23.76
CA SER A 173 -6.60 -2.29 25.15
C SER A 173 -7.98 -1.78 25.58
N ALA A 174 -8.36 -2.12 26.81
CA ALA A 174 -9.56 -1.59 27.47
C ALA A 174 -9.38 -0.17 28.04
N ASP A 175 -8.15 0.36 28.05
CA ASP A 175 -7.85 1.70 28.55
C ASP A 175 -8.49 2.78 27.66
N LYS A 176 -9.47 3.50 28.21
CA LYS A 176 -10.19 4.58 27.50
C LYS A 176 -9.31 5.80 27.17
N LYS A 177 -8.13 5.93 27.79
CA LYS A 177 -7.18 7.02 27.50
C LYS A 177 -6.43 6.77 26.17
N ILE A 178 -6.40 5.53 25.69
CA ILE A 178 -5.75 5.17 24.43
C ILE A 178 -6.73 5.33 23.29
N PRO A 179 -6.44 6.13 22.25
CA PRO A 179 -7.29 6.27 21.08
C PRO A 179 -7.59 4.90 20.46
N LYS A 180 -8.89 4.59 20.29
CA LYS A 180 -9.34 3.29 19.75
C LYS A 180 -8.78 3.03 18.35
N TYR A 181 -8.74 4.04 17.51
CA TYR A 181 -8.18 3.99 16.16
C TYR A 181 -7.15 5.09 15.98
N ILE A 182 -6.06 4.76 15.33
CA ILE A 182 -5.06 5.70 14.83
C ILE A 182 -4.73 5.35 13.39
N ASN A 183 -4.34 6.35 12.60
CA ASN A 183 -3.88 6.14 11.22
C ASN A 183 -2.46 6.71 11.08
N SER A 184 -1.75 6.22 10.05
CA SER A 184 -0.52 6.87 9.60
C SER A 184 -0.74 8.38 9.40
N PRO A 185 0.28 9.22 9.65
CA PRO A 185 0.25 10.63 9.27
C PRO A 185 0.12 10.78 7.76
N GLU A 186 -0.27 11.96 7.29
CA GLU A 186 -0.19 12.30 5.87
C GLU A 186 1.27 12.44 5.45
N THR A 187 1.57 11.95 4.26
CA THR A 187 2.91 11.94 3.67
C THR A 187 2.82 12.21 2.17
N ASP A 188 3.97 12.32 1.49
CA ASP A 188 4.04 12.47 0.04
C ASP A 188 3.37 11.33 -0.75
N ILE A 189 3.16 10.18 -0.09
CA ILE A 189 2.50 9.00 -0.69
C ILE A 189 1.11 8.71 -0.10
N TYR A 190 0.70 9.36 0.99
CA TYR A 190 -0.57 9.12 1.66
C TYR A 190 -1.30 10.41 2.02
N LEU A 191 -2.39 10.70 1.34
CA LEU A 191 -3.32 11.79 1.63
C LEU A 191 -4.68 11.19 1.97
N LYS A 192 -5.11 11.30 3.22
CA LYS A 192 -6.36 10.68 3.75
C LYS A 192 -7.59 11.03 2.93
N SER A 193 -7.69 12.29 2.49
CA SER A 193 -8.83 12.80 1.71
C SER A 193 -8.94 12.22 0.30
N LYS A 194 -7.88 11.59 -0.21
CA LYS A 194 -7.82 11.03 -1.58
C LYS A 194 -7.91 9.51 -1.63
N ILE A 195 -8.00 8.84 -0.49
CA ILE A 195 -7.92 7.38 -0.42
C ILE A 195 -9.20 6.80 0.18
N VAL A 196 -9.74 5.79 -0.49
CA VAL A 196 -10.83 4.96 0.02
C VAL A 196 -10.26 3.62 0.46
N PHE A 197 -10.46 3.25 1.73
CA PHE A 197 -10.02 1.96 2.26
C PHE A 197 -10.70 0.81 1.49
N GLY A 198 -9.92 -0.18 1.09
CA GLY A 198 -10.40 -1.37 0.37
C GLY A 198 -10.61 -1.18 -1.14
N ILE A 199 -10.31 -0.01 -1.71
CA ILE A 199 -10.47 0.25 -3.15
C ILE A 199 -9.68 -0.76 -4.03
N PHE A 200 -8.47 -1.13 -3.60
CA PHE A 200 -7.65 -2.12 -4.28
C PHE A 200 -8.30 -3.49 -4.30
N GLN A 201 -8.84 -3.92 -3.15
CA GLN A 201 -9.48 -5.23 -3.02
C GLN A 201 -10.83 -5.29 -3.74
N ALA A 202 -11.51 -4.16 -3.85
CA ALA A 202 -12.82 -4.04 -4.52
C ALA A 202 -12.73 -3.91 -6.04
N ARG A 203 -11.58 -3.52 -6.61
CA ARG A 203 -11.40 -3.18 -8.03
C ARG A 203 -11.87 -4.26 -9.04
N LYS A 204 -11.96 -5.53 -8.62
CA LYS A 204 -12.48 -6.61 -9.48
C LYS A 204 -13.99 -6.76 -9.40
N ALA A 205 -14.63 -6.12 -8.42
CA ALA A 205 -16.08 -6.18 -8.21
C ALA A 205 -16.79 -4.91 -8.73
N ILE A 206 -16.02 -3.86 -9.04
CA ILE A 206 -16.48 -2.62 -9.68
C ILE A 206 -16.19 -2.70 -11.18
#